data_e8a22b8e7e6826030e4335d57a0fe137
#
_entry.id   e8a22b8e7e6826030e4335d57a0fe137
#
_cell.length_a   1.000
_cell.length_b   1.000
_cell.length_c   1.000
_cell.angle_alpha   90.00
_cell.angle_beta   90.00
_cell.angle_gamma   90.00
#
_symmetry.space_group_name_H-M   'P 1'
#
loop_
_entity.id
_entity.type
_entity.pdbx_description
1 polymer ?
#
loop_
_entity_poly.entity_id
_entity_poly.type
_entity_poly.pdbx_seq_one_letter_code
_entity_poly.pdbx_strand_id
1 'polypeptide(L)'
;LGDVYKRQGADAGNLDYYFIAGDTMPDIVGGYTYLTGRTPLPQLWTLGYHQSRWGYDSADCIKKVAGKYRELDIPCDTMHFDIDYMDGYRVFTWNEKDYGDPAGTIQELADEGFKAVCIIDPGVKLDPGYEKYDEGIAGDYFAKTPEGEVYVNAVWPGDSVYPDFGQPKVRKWWAENQKFLTDIGVAGVWNDMNEPASFRGPLPDDVKFAAGAHDEIHNIYGHLM
;
A
#
# COMPACT_ATOMS: atom_id res chain seq x y z
N LEU A 1 -27.47 -4.93 11.58
CA LEU A 1 -26.51 -3.86 11.40
C LEU A 1 -26.11 -3.39 12.78
N GLY A 2 -24.98 -3.87 13.31
CA GLY A 2 -24.45 -3.39 14.58
C GLY A 2 -23.99 -1.94 14.44
N ASP A 3 -24.22 -1.13 15.46
CA ASP A 3 -23.66 0.21 15.55
C ASP A 3 -22.14 0.12 15.55
N VAL A 4 -21.53 0.55 14.45
CA VAL A 4 -20.07 0.63 14.37
C VAL A 4 -19.66 1.97 14.98
N TYR A 5 -19.33 1.94 16.27
CA TYR A 5 -18.68 3.08 16.91
C TYR A 5 -17.21 3.11 16.44
N LYS A 6 -16.87 4.06 15.59
CA LYS A 6 -15.48 4.42 15.37
C LYS A 6 -15.05 5.38 16.47
N ARG A 7 -14.15 4.92 17.33
CA ARG A 7 -13.44 5.80 18.27
C ARG A 7 -12.07 6.05 17.64
N GLN A 8 -11.83 7.29 17.27
CA GLN A 8 -10.52 7.75 16.85
C GLN A 8 -9.98 8.65 17.95
N GLY A 9 -8.70 8.52 18.22
CA GLY A 9 -7.97 9.34 19.17
C GLY A 9 -6.60 9.67 18.59
N ALA A 10 -6.03 10.75 19.05
CA ALA A 10 -4.64 11.10 18.86
C ALA A 10 -4.07 11.44 20.23
N ASP A 11 -2.84 11.03 20.51
CA ASP A 11 -2.18 11.29 21.80
C ASP A 11 -1.71 12.75 21.88
N ALA A 12 -1.51 13.42 20.74
CA ALA A 12 -1.11 14.80 20.63
C ALA A 12 -1.75 15.51 19.43
N GLY A 13 -1.53 16.81 19.30
CA GLY A 13 -2.01 17.63 18.19
C GLY A 13 -3.32 18.37 18.49
N ASN A 14 -3.96 18.90 17.42
CA ASN A 14 -5.22 19.61 17.49
C ASN A 14 -6.43 18.68 17.31
N LEU A 15 -7.53 19.00 17.95
CA LEU A 15 -8.82 18.34 17.74
C LEU A 15 -9.70 19.21 16.83
N ASP A 16 -9.89 18.74 15.59
CA ASP A 16 -10.85 19.31 14.64
C ASP A 16 -11.95 18.30 14.36
N TYR A 17 -13.21 18.73 14.45
CA TYR A 17 -14.34 17.85 14.16
C TYR A 17 -15.45 18.59 13.43
N TYR A 18 -16.21 17.82 12.66
CA TYR A 18 -17.38 18.28 11.92
C TYR A 18 -18.63 17.55 12.38
N PHE A 19 -19.69 18.29 12.65
CA PHE A 19 -21.02 17.72 12.85
C PHE A 19 -21.85 17.96 11.59
N ILE A 20 -22.30 16.88 10.93
CA ILE A 20 -23.04 16.95 9.68
C ILE A 20 -24.51 16.55 9.98
N ALA A 21 -25.40 17.54 9.93
CA ALA A 21 -26.82 17.33 10.10
C ALA A 21 -27.50 17.08 8.73
N GLY A 22 -28.55 16.28 8.73
CA GLY A 22 -29.40 16.04 7.57
C GLY A 22 -30.69 15.36 7.97
N ASP A 23 -31.77 15.60 7.21
CA ASP A 23 -33.09 15.01 7.47
C ASP A 23 -33.14 13.53 7.09
N THR A 24 -32.26 13.11 6.16
CA THR A 24 -32.15 11.75 5.68
C THR A 24 -30.70 11.28 5.65
N MET A 25 -30.48 9.95 5.62
CA MET A 25 -29.15 9.37 5.44
C MET A 25 -28.44 9.86 4.15
N PRO A 26 -29.11 9.96 2.99
CA PRO A 26 -28.50 10.55 1.80
C PRO A 26 -28.01 11.99 1.99
N ASP A 27 -28.71 12.82 2.77
CA ASP A 27 -28.29 14.20 3.05
C ASP A 27 -27.01 14.21 3.87
N ILE A 28 -26.93 13.37 4.92
CA ILE A 28 -25.74 13.24 5.76
C ILE A 28 -24.54 12.73 4.96
N VAL A 29 -24.73 11.67 4.16
CA VAL A 29 -23.69 11.12 3.27
C VAL A 29 -23.27 12.15 2.21
N GLY A 30 -24.24 12.92 1.67
CA GLY A 30 -23.97 14.02 0.75
C GLY A 30 -23.08 15.09 1.36
N GLY A 31 -23.38 15.52 2.60
CA GLY A 31 -22.56 16.47 3.36
C GLY A 31 -21.17 15.93 3.67
N TYR A 32 -21.07 14.69 4.12
CA TYR A 32 -19.80 14.02 4.38
C TYR A 32 -18.92 13.96 3.12
N THR A 33 -19.47 13.46 2.01
CA THR A 33 -18.72 13.33 0.75
C THR A 33 -18.41 14.66 0.07
N TYR A 34 -19.15 15.72 0.40
CA TYR A 34 -18.79 17.08 -0.02
C TYR A 34 -17.49 17.55 0.65
N LEU A 35 -17.29 17.22 1.93
CA LEU A 35 -16.08 17.58 2.68
C LEU A 35 -14.88 16.67 2.35
N THR A 36 -15.12 15.35 2.21
CA THR A 36 -14.05 14.35 2.08
C THR A 36 -13.74 13.98 0.63
N GLY A 37 -14.52 14.45 -0.32
CA GLY A 37 -14.46 14.03 -1.71
C GLY A 37 -15.40 12.87 -2.02
N ARG A 38 -15.81 12.78 -3.28
CA ARG A 38 -16.69 11.71 -3.79
C ARG A 38 -15.86 10.65 -4.46
N THR A 39 -16.10 9.39 -4.12
CA THR A 39 -15.48 8.25 -4.79
C THR A 39 -15.90 8.21 -6.26
N PRO A 40 -14.96 8.12 -7.21
CA PRO A 40 -15.29 7.86 -8.61
C PRO A 40 -16.06 6.56 -8.77
N LEU A 41 -16.86 6.45 -9.82
CA LEU A 41 -17.53 5.19 -10.14
C LEU A 41 -16.45 4.12 -10.41
N PRO A 42 -16.43 3.01 -9.64
CA PRO A 42 -15.42 1.99 -9.81
C PRO A 42 -15.59 1.23 -11.12
N GLN A 43 -14.52 0.67 -11.63
CA GLN A 43 -14.57 -0.26 -12.75
C GLN A 43 -15.29 -1.56 -12.34
N LEU A 44 -16.02 -2.19 -13.25
CA LEU A 44 -16.88 -3.32 -12.92
C LEU A 44 -16.13 -4.50 -12.30
N TRP A 45 -14.91 -4.79 -12.78
CA TRP A 45 -14.07 -5.87 -12.26
C TRP A 45 -13.69 -5.71 -10.78
N THR A 46 -13.63 -4.46 -10.27
CA THR A 46 -13.32 -4.19 -8.86
C THR A 46 -14.44 -4.59 -7.91
N LEU A 47 -15.64 -4.85 -8.43
CA LEU A 47 -16.81 -5.33 -7.69
C LEU A 47 -16.96 -6.85 -7.74
N GLY A 48 -16.14 -7.52 -8.54
CA GLY A 48 -16.11 -8.97 -8.68
C GLY A 48 -15.32 -9.68 -7.58
N TYR A 49 -15.05 -10.96 -7.78
CA TYR A 49 -14.27 -11.75 -6.83
C TYR A 49 -12.78 -11.53 -7.03
N HIS A 50 -12.09 -11.24 -5.95
CA HIS A 50 -10.64 -11.06 -5.88
C HIS A 50 -10.01 -12.22 -5.11
N GLN A 51 -9.15 -12.99 -5.77
CA GLN A 51 -8.41 -14.06 -5.12
C GLN A 51 -7.08 -13.53 -4.61
N SER A 52 -6.89 -13.63 -3.32
CA SER A 52 -5.67 -13.26 -2.62
C SER A 52 -5.26 -14.34 -1.62
N ARG A 53 -3.97 -14.61 -1.54
CA ARG A 53 -3.38 -15.44 -0.50
C ARG A 53 -1.88 -15.17 -0.41
N TRP A 54 -1.35 -15.04 0.79
CA TRP A 54 0.08 -15.15 1.01
C TRP A 54 0.54 -16.59 0.70
N GLY A 55 1.58 -16.73 -0.15
CA GLY A 55 2.14 -18.00 -0.58
C GLY A 55 1.89 -18.35 -2.05
N TYR A 56 1.53 -17.39 -2.90
CA TYR A 56 1.70 -17.48 -4.34
C TYR A 56 3.14 -17.10 -4.65
N ASP A 57 4.05 -18.07 -4.47
CA ASP A 57 5.50 -17.90 -4.45
C ASP A 57 6.16 -17.88 -5.84
N SER A 58 5.37 -18.10 -6.89
CA SER A 58 5.86 -18.11 -8.26
C SER A 58 4.78 -17.77 -9.29
N ALA A 59 5.22 -17.37 -10.49
CA ALA A 59 4.35 -17.17 -11.64
C ALA A 59 3.53 -18.42 -11.97
N ASP A 60 4.14 -19.59 -11.90
CA ASP A 60 3.45 -20.87 -12.18
C ASP A 60 2.39 -21.18 -11.13
N CYS A 61 2.65 -20.85 -9.86
CA CYS A 61 1.68 -21.04 -8.79
C CYS A 61 0.42 -20.19 -9.01
N ILE A 62 0.58 -18.88 -9.27
CA ILE A 62 -0.56 -17.99 -9.47
C ILE A 62 -1.34 -18.32 -10.75
N LYS A 63 -0.64 -18.67 -11.86
CA LYS A 63 -1.27 -19.11 -13.11
C LYS A 63 -2.06 -20.41 -12.91
N LYS A 64 -1.52 -21.37 -12.16
CA LYS A 64 -2.23 -22.60 -11.82
C LYS A 64 -3.52 -22.35 -11.02
N VAL A 65 -3.49 -21.42 -10.07
CA VAL A 65 -4.69 -21.05 -9.31
C VAL A 65 -5.71 -20.37 -10.21
N ALA A 66 -5.29 -19.43 -11.05
CA ALA A 66 -6.15 -18.75 -12.01
C ALA A 66 -6.82 -19.74 -12.98
N GLY A 67 -6.03 -20.65 -13.56
CA GLY A 67 -6.55 -21.69 -14.44
C GLY A 67 -7.57 -22.61 -13.77
N LYS A 68 -7.46 -22.86 -12.45
CA LYS A 68 -8.47 -23.64 -11.72
C LYS A 68 -9.81 -22.94 -11.62
N TYR A 69 -9.85 -21.62 -11.50
CA TYR A 69 -11.09 -20.85 -11.56
C TYR A 69 -11.80 -21.04 -12.89
N ARG A 70 -11.07 -21.03 -14.01
CA ARG A 70 -11.61 -21.25 -15.36
C ARG A 70 -12.02 -22.71 -15.60
N GLU A 71 -11.17 -23.67 -15.19
CA GLU A 71 -11.48 -25.10 -15.29
C GLU A 71 -12.78 -25.49 -14.55
N LEU A 72 -13.02 -24.89 -13.39
CA LEU A 72 -14.17 -25.19 -12.53
C LEU A 72 -15.37 -24.26 -12.78
N ASP A 73 -15.28 -23.36 -13.76
CA ASP A 73 -16.31 -22.36 -14.07
C ASP A 73 -16.72 -21.52 -12.84
N ILE A 74 -15.73 -21.17 -12.01
CA ILE A 74 -15.93 -20.31 -10.84
C ILE A 74 -15.59 -18.88 -11.23
N PRO A 75 -16.54 -17.91 -11.12
CA PRO A 75 -16.27 -16.51 -11.42
C PRO A 75 -15.14 -15.94 -10.55
N CYS A 76 -14.15 -15.34 -11.18
CA CYS A 76 -13.07 -14.61 -10.52
C CYS A 76 -12.51 -13.55 -11.48
N ASP A 77 -12.36 -12.32 -11.01
CA ASP A 77 -11.96 -11.18 -11.82
C ASP A 77 -10.51 -10.77 -11.57
N THR A 78 -9.97 -11.07 -10.39
CA THR A 78 -8.69 -10.50 -9.97
C THR A 78 -7.82 -11.52 -9.26
N MET A 79 -6.53 -11.53 -9.60
CA MET A 79 -5.49 -12.25 -8.90
C MET A 79 -4.55 -11.27 -8.19
N HIS A 80 -4.35 -11.47 -6.89
CA HIS A 80 -3.45 -10.65 -6.08
C HIS A 80 -2.07 -11.29 -5.99
N PHE A 81 -1.04 -10.48 -6.21
CA PHE A 81 0.36 -10.80 -5.97
C PHE A 81 0.73 -10.25 -4.59
N ASP A 82 0.91 -11.15 -3.63
CA ASP A 82 1.37 -10.85 -2.28
C ASP A 82 2.90 -10.69 -2.26
N ILE A 83 3.49 -10.42 -1.11
CA ILE A 83 4.89 -9.99 -0.93
C ILE A 83 5.96 -10.84 -1.63
N ASP A 84 5.67 -12.11 -1.93
CA ASP A 84 6.64 -13.06 -2.51
C ASP A 84 7.03 -12.74 -3.97
N TYR A 85 6.30 -11.85 -4.66
CA TYR A 85 6.72 -11.40 -5.98
C TYR A 85 7.95 -10.50 -5.94
N MET A 86 8.22 -9.86 -4.80
CA MET A 86 9.35 -8.94 -4.61
C MET A 86 10.67 -9.70 -4.36
N ASP A 87 11.78 -9.16 -4.83
CA ASP A 87 13.11 -9.68 -4.52
C ASP A 87 13.49 -9.41 -3.06
N GLY A 88 13.44 -10.44 -2.23
CA GLY A 88 13.72 -10.34 -0.79
C GLY A 88 12.86 -9.25 -0.11
N TYR A 89 11.61 -9.12 -0.55
CA TYR A 89 10.61 -8.15 -0.05
C TYR A 89 11.00 -6.68 -0.25
N ARG A 90 11.95 -6.38 -1.14
CA ARG A 90 12.26 -5.00 -1.54
C ARG A 90 11.16 -4.45 -2.42
N VAL A 91 10.54 -3.35 -2.02
CA VAL A 91 9.48 -2.69 -2.81
C VAL A 91 10.01 -2.25 -4.18
N PHE A 92 9.16 -2.26 -5.20
CA PHE A 92 9.52 -1.94 -6.59
C PHE A 92 10.62 -2.83 -7.18
N THR A 93 10.63 -4.12 -6.80
CA THR A 93 11.46 -5.15 -7.41
C THR A 93 10.62 -6.37 -7.79
N TRP A 94 11.12 -7.19 -8.73
CA TRP A 94 10.59 -8.51 -9.01
C TRP A 94 11.62 -9.57 -8.64
N ASN A 95 11.14 -10.67 -8.07
CA ASN A 95 11.90 -11.88 -7.87
C ASN A 95 12.06 -12.61 -9.22
N GLU A 96 13.13 -12.29 -9.94
CA GLU A 96 13.38 -12.83 -11.27
C GLU A 96 13.50 -14.35 -11.31
N LYS A 97 13.91 -14.97 -10.20
CA LYS A 97 14.05 -16.43 -10.11
C LYS A 97 12.70 -17.14 -10.23
N ASP A 98 11.68 -16.63 -9.53
CA ASP A 98 10.41 -17.31 -9.37
C ASP A 98 9.30 -16.70 -10.25
N TYR A 99 9.50 -15.46 -10.72
CA TYR A 99 8.57 -14.73 -11.58
C TYR A 99 9.11 -14.38 -12.96
N GLY A 100 10.38 -14.64 -13.26
CA GLY A 100 11.09 -14.59 -14.56
C GLY A 100 10.65 -13.53 -15.57
N ASP A 101 9.40 -13.61 -16.05
CA ASP A 101 8.76 -12.63 -16.94
C ASP A 101 7.46 -12.12 -16.31
N PRO A 102 7.54 -11.08 -15.46
CA PRO A 102 6.35 -10.51 -14.83
C PRO A 102 5.34 -9.95 -15.85
N ALA A 103 5.82 -9.26 -16.87
CA ALA A 103 4.95 -8.66 -17.91
C ALA A 103 4.19 -9.75 -18.68
N GLY A 104 4.89 -10.81 -19.09
CA GLY A 104 4.26 -11.95 -19.74
C GLY A 104 3.27 -12.66 -18.84
N THR A 105 3.60 -12.85 -17.56
CA THR A 105 2.67 -13.45 -16.59
C THR A 105 1.39 -12.64 -16.42
N ILE A 106 1.52 -11.32 -16.32
CA ILE A 106 0.36 -10.40 -16.19
C ILE A 106 -0.48 -10.42 -17.47
N GLN A 107 0.17 -10.45 -18.64
CA GLN A 107 -0.52 -10.53 -19.92
C GLN A 107 -1.28 -11.85 -20.08
N GLU A 108 -0.67 -13.00 -19.74
CA GLU A 108 -1.34 -14.30 -19.76
C GLU A 108 -2.59 -14.30 -18.87
N LEU A 109 -2.50 -13.74 -17.64
CA LEU A 109 -3.66 -13.59 -16.76
C LEU A 109 -4.73 -12.68 -17.37
N ALA A 110 -4.32 -11.60 -18.03
CA ALA A 110 -5.23 -10.69 -18.70
C ALA A 110 -5.95 -11.35 -19.88
N ASP A 111 -5.27 -12.19 -20.66
CA ASP A 111 -5.85 -12.95 -21.77
C ASP A 111 -6.90 -13.97 -21.28
N GLU A 112 -6.73 -14.49 -20.06
CA GLU A 112 -7.71 -15.34 -19.36
C GLU A 112 -8.83 -14.52 -18.67
N GLY A 113 -8.83 -13.19 -18.79
CA GLY A 113 -9.84 -12.29 -18.22
C GLY A 113 -9.63 -11.90 -16.76
N PHE A 114 -8.41 -12.09 -16.21
CA PHE A 114 -8.08 -11.61 -14.87
C PHE A 114 -7.41 -10.24 -14.91
N LYS A 115 -7.56 -9.51 -13.81
CA LYS A 115 -6.78 -8.32 -13.49
C LYS A 115 -5.73 -8.66 -12.43
N ALA A 116 -4.52 -8.13 -12.58
CA ALA A 116 -3.47 -8.27 -11.58
C ALA A 116 -3.52 -7.08 -10.60
N VAL A 117 -3.42 -7.38 -9.31
CA VAL A 117 -3.24 -6.39 -8.24
C VAL A 117 -2.00 -6.79 -7.45
N CYS A 118 -1.05 -5.88 -7.25
CA CYS A 118 0.16 -6.13 -6.48
C CYS A 118 0.14 -5.39 -5.15
N ILE A 119 0.65 -6.03 -4.10
CA ILE A 119 0.86 -5.39 -2.80
C ILE A 119 2.06 -4.45 -2.88
N ILE A 120 1.98 -3.31 -2.19
CA ILE A 120 3.12 -2.43 -1.90
C ILE A 120 3.06 -2.01 -0.44
N ASP A 121 4.17 -2.24 0.26
CA ASP A 121 4.39 -1.83 1.64
C ASP A 121 5.23 -0.55 1.69
N PRO A 122 5.12 0.31 2.71
CA PRO A 122 5.94 1.52 2.80
C PRO A 122 7.38 1.26 3.28
N GLY A 123 7.64 0.11 3.91
CA GLY A 123 8.96 -0.19 4.47
C GLY A 123 10.02 -0.44 3.39
N VAL A 124 10.92 0.51 3.19
CA VAL A 124 12.06 0.38 2.26
C VAL A 124 13.21 -0.33 2.97
N LYS A 125 13.70 -1.43 2.41
CA LYS A 125 14.82 -2.18 2.99
C LYS A 125 16.04 -1.28 3.16
N LEU A 126 16.65 -1.30 4.36
CA LEU A 126 17.96 -0.70 4.61
C LEU A 126 19.01 -1.56 3.93
N ASP A 127 19.43 -1.17 2.74
CA ASP A 127 20.34 -1.97 1.92
C ASP A 127 21.14 -1.06 0.97
N PRO A 128 22.36 -0.63 1.35
CA PRO A 128 23.21 0.15 0.47
C PRO A 128 23.46 -0.56 -0.86
N GLY A 129 23.21 0.13 -1.98
CA GLY A 129 23.22 -0.43 -3.33
C GLY A 129 21.81 -0.80 -3.87
N TYR A 130 20.79 -0.84 -3.01
CA TYR A 130 19.40 -0.93 -3.45
C TYR A 130 18.89 0.45 -3.85
N GLU A 131 18.52 0.60 -5.12
CA GLU A 131 18.21 1.89 -5.75
C GLU A 131 17.24 2.76 -4.91
N LYS A 132 16.15 2.18 -4.41
CA LYS A 132 15.13 2.96 -3.68
C LYS A 132 15.59 3.40 -2.30
N TYR A 133 16.47 2.63 -1.68
CA TYR A 133 17.15 3.05 -0.46
C TYR A 133 18.14 4.19 -0.73
N ASP A 134 18.98 4.03 -1.75
CA ASP A 134 20.01 5.04 -2.08
C ASP A 134 19.39 6.36 -2.55
N GLU A 135 18.33 6.31 -3.39
CA GLU A 135 17.54 7.48 -3.78
C GLU A 135 16.94 8.19 -2.55
N GLY A 136 16.36 7.41 -1.63
CA GLY A 136 15.74 7.94 -0.43
C GLY A 136 16.72 8.60 0.52
N ILE A 137 17.91 8.03 0.68
CA ILE A 137 19.02 8.65 1.45
C ILE A 137 19.48 9.95 0.78
N ALA A 138 19.75 9.92 -0.53
CA ALA A 138 20.22 11.09 -1.27
C ALA A 138 19.18 12.24 -1.29
N GLY A 139 17.89 11.89 -1.32
CA GLY A 139 16.78 12.85 -1.36
C GLY A 139 16.29 13.31 0.00
N ASP A 140 16.80 12.75 1.09
CA ASP A 140 16.31 12.96 2.47
C ASP A 140 14.81 12.66 2.56
N TYR A 141 14.41 11.42 2.20
CA TYR A 141 13.02 11.01 2.06
C TYR A 141 12.48 10.21 3.24
N PHE A 142 13.34 9.83 4.20
CA PHE A 142 12.93 8.94 5.28
C PHE A 142 12.70 9.67 6.61
N ALA A 143 11.81 9.11 7.43
CA ALA A 143 11.55 9.53 8.79
C ALA A 143 12.84 9.53 9.62
N LYS A 144 12.90 10.40 10.64
CA LYS A 144 14.09 10.64 11.46
C LYS A 144 13.84 10.29 12.93
N THR A 145 14.91 9.92 13.62
CA THR A 145 14.91 9.94 15.08
C THR A 145 14.86 11.38 15.61
N PRO A 146 14.57 11.58 16.92
CA PRO A 146 14.68 12.91 17.53
C PRO A 146 16.04 13.59 17.34
N GLU A 147 17.12 12.82 17.23
CA GLU A 147 18.51 13.29 17.01
C GLU A 147 18.78 13.67 15.56
N GLY A 148 17.88 13.32 14.63
CA GLY A 148 17.99 13.63 13.21
C GLY A 148 18.60 12.53 12.34
N GLU A 149 18.88 11.37 12.92
CA GLU A 149 19.32 10.18 12.17
C GLU A 149 18.13 9.52 11.48
N VAL A 150 18.36 8.76 10.41
CA VAL A 150 17.32 8.00 9.75
C VAL A 150 16.74 6.96 10.71
N TYR A 151 15.42 6.99 10.91
CA TYR A 151 14.75 6.00 11.76
C TYR A 151 14.72 4.63 11.10
N VAL A 152 15.09 3.59 11.85
CA VAL A 152 15.15 2.20 11.39
C VAL A 152 14.32 1.32 12.31
N ASN A 153 13.49 0.47 11.71
CA ASN A 153 12.80 -0.63 12.39
C ASN A 153 12.85 -1.88 11.48
N ALA A 154 11.99 -2.86 11.68
CA ALA A 154 11.94 -4.04 10.83
C ALA A 154 10.52 -4.32 10.34
N VAL A 155 10.40 -4.67 9.07
CA VAL A 155 9.22 -5.28 8.45
C VAL A 155 9.67 -6.48 7.60
N TRP A 156 8.93 -6.88 6.60
CA TRP A 156 9.22 -8.10 5.83
C TRP A 156 10.66 -8.22 5.31
N PRO A 157 11.28 -7.19 4.72
CA PRO A 157 12.67 -7.31 4.24
C PRO A 157 13.74 -7.29 5.35
N GLY A 158 13.35 -7.23 6.63
CA GLY A 158 14.24 -7.02 7.76
C GLY A 158 14.40 -5.54 8.11
N ASP A 159 15.62 -5.09 8.38
CA ASP A 159 15.88 -3.68 8.68
C ASP A 159 15.36 -2.79 7.56
N SER A 160 14.52 -1.83 7.94
CA SER A 160 13.78 -0.99 7.00
C SER A 160 13.68 0.43 7.48
N VAL A 161 13.58 1.34 6.53
CA VAL A 161 13.36 2.78 6.73
C VAL A 161 11.98 3.17 6.20
N TYR A 162 11.43 4.25 6.70
CA TYR A 162 10.04 4.64 6.43
C TYR A 162 10.01 5.94 5.63
N PRO A 163 9.45 5.96 4.41
CA PRO A 163 9.27 7.18 3.65
C PRO A 163 8.44 8.21 4.42
N ASP A 164 8.88 9.46 4.43
CA ASP A 164 8.17 10.57 5.05
C ASP A 164 7.14 11.15 4.07
N PHE A 165 5.98 10.52 3.98
CA PHE A 165 4.88 10.95 3.11
C PHE A 165 4.30 12.33 3.49
N GLY A 166 4.68 12.92 4.61
CA GLY A 166 4.43 14.33 4.92
C GLY A 166 5.04 15.29 3.90
N GLN A 167 6.13 14.87 3.24
CA GLN A 167 6.82 15.66 2.21
C GLN A 167 6.19 15.46 0.83
N PRO A 168 5.74 16.52 0.13
CA PRO A 168 5.19 16.40 -1.24
C PRO A 168 6.16 15.75 -2.24
N LYS A 169 7.48 15.99 -2.09
CA LYS A 169 8.50 15.37 -2.95
C LYS A 169 8.57 13.85 -2.78
N VAL A 170 8.33 13.34 -1.55
CA VAL A 170 8.34 11.91 -1.26
C VAL A 170 7.09 11.24 -1.84
N ARG A 171 5.91 11.86 -1.70
CA ARG A 171 4.69 11.36 -2.36
C ARG A 171 4.85 11.29 -3.88
N LYS A 172 5.48 12.33 -4.49
CA LYS A 172 5.76 12.33 -5.93
C LYS A 172 6.71 11.19 -6.32
N TRP A 173 7.81 11.04 -5.60
CA TRP A 173 8.77 9.94 -5.80
C TRP A 173 8.09 8.58 -5.69
N TRP A 174 7.26 8.38 -4.67
CA TRP A 174 6.52 7.13 -4.47
C TRP A 174 5.54 6.84 -5.61
N ALA A 175 4.78 7.85 -6.04
CA ALA A 175 3.86 7.75 -7.16
C ALA A 175 4.58 7.44 -8.48
N GLU A 176 5.75 8.04 -8.72
CA GLU A 176 6.55 7.76 -9.92
C GLU A 176 7.07 6.32 -9.94
N ASN A 177 7.43 5.77 -8.78
CA ASN A 177 7.85 4.38 -8.66
C ASN A 177 6.71 3.37 -8.91
N GLN A 178 5.44 3.75 -8.75
CA GLN A 178 4.31 2.88 -9.11
C GLN A 178 4.28 2.49 -10.59
N LYS A 179 4.94 3.25 -11.47
CA LYS A 179 5.09 2.91 -12.88
C LYS A 179 5.78 1.56 -13.10
N PHE A 180 6.64 1.16 -12.17
CA PHE A 180 7.24 -0.17 -12.13
C PHE A 180 6.20 -1.31 -12.25
N LEU A 181 5.01 -1.11 -11.71
CA LEU A 181 3.88 -2.04 -11.78
C LEU A 181 2.94 -1.72 -12.93
N THR A 182 2.54 -0.45 -13.08
CA THR A 182 1.51 -0.08 -14.06
C THR A 182 1.97 -0.22 -15.49
N ASP A 183 3.24 0.02 -15.78
CA ASP A 183 3.79 -0.04 -17.14
C ASP A 183 3.83 -1.48 -17.71
N ILE A 184 3.77 -2.49 -16.84
CA ILE A 184 3.70 -3.91 -17.23
C ILE A 184 2.26 -4.48 -17.17
N GLY A 185 1.25 -3.63 -16.91
CA GLY A 185 -0.17 -4.03 -16.99
C GLY A 185 -0.82 -4.36 -15.64
N VAL A 186 -0.17 -4.12 -14.50
CA VAL A 186 -0.83 -4.23 -13.18
C VAL A 186 -1.98 -3.23 -13.13
N ALA A 187 -3.18 -3.71 -12.83
CA ALA A 187 -4.42 -2.94 -12.89
C ALA A 187 -4.77 -2.22 -11.58
N GLY A 188 -4.18 -2.62 -10.49
CA GLY A 188 -4.41 -2.02 -9.18
C GLY A 188 -3.27 -2.26 -8.21
N VAL A 189 -3.20 -1.42 -7.19
CA VAL A 189 -2.21 -1.52 -6.11
C VAL A 189 -2.95 -1.76 -4.80
N TRP A 190 -2.45 -2.70 -4.02
CA TRP A 190 -2.87 -2.96 -2.66
C TRP A 190 -1.84 -2.36 -1.70
N ASN A 191 -2.18 -1.23 -1.07
CA ASN A 191 -1.35 -0.67 0.00
C ASN A 191 -1.58 -1.45 1.29
N ASP A 192 -0.51 -1.97 1.89
CA ASP A 192 -0.53 -2.68 3.17
C ASP A 192 0.61 -2.20 4.08
N MET A 193 0.62 -2.61 5.32
CA MET A 193 1.65 -2.28 6.33
C MET A 193 1.84 -0.78 6.57
N ASN A 194 0.88 0.04 6.19
CA ASN A 194 0.96 1.50 6.17
C ASN A 194 0.29 2.18 7.37
N GLU A 195 0.22 1.49 8.51
CA GLU A 195 -0.20 2.06 9.80
C GLU A 195 0.68 3.24 10.28
N PRO A 196 2.03 3.27 10.20
CA PRO A 196 3.02 2.31 9.68
C PRO A 196 3.26 1.12 10.62
N ALA A 197 3.37 -0.08 10.04
CA ALA A 197 3.67 -1.30 10.79
C ALA A 197 5.16 -1.44 11.12
N SER A 198 5.46 -2.17 12.19
CA SER A 198 6.82 -2.54 12.57
C SER A 198 6.84 -3.81 13.42
N PHE A 199 7.87 -4.64 13.23
CA PHE A 199 7.99 -5.95 13.91
C PHE A 199 8.76 -5.88 15.23
N ARG A 200 9.47 -4.78 15.50
CA ARG A 200 10.22 -4.57 16.75
C ARG A 200 9.48 -3.69 17.76
N GLY A 201 8.18 -3.73 17.74
CA GLY A 201 7.29 -2.88 18.54
C GLY A 201 6.83 -1.64 17.76
N PRO A 202 5.88 -0.87 18.31
CA PRO A 202 5.36 0.33 17.67
C PRO A 202 6.46 1.35 17.41
N LEU A 203 6.27 2.19 16.39
CA LEU A 203 7.15 3.34 16.20
C LEU A 203 7.07 4.24 17.45
N PRO A 204 8.22 4.74 17.96
CA PRO A 204 8.20 5.73 19.04
C PRO A 204 7.41 6.99 18.67
N ASP A 205 6.76 7.58 19.67
CA ASP A 205 5.90 8.75 19.50
C ASP A 205 6.65 9.97 18.95
N ASP A 206 7.94 10.08 19.27
CA ASP A 206 8.82 11.18 18.93
C ASP A 206 9.60 11.03 17.61
N VAL A 207 9.34 9.97 16.84
CA VAL A 207 9.85 9.85 15.46
C VAL A 207 9.35 11.03 14.63
N LYS A 208 10.28 11.68 13.92
CA LYS A 208 10.01 12.92 13.19
C LYS A 208 9.65 12.66 11.73
N PHE A 209 8.54 13.24 11.33
CA PHE A 209 8.08 13.40 9.96
C PHE A 209 7.93 14.89 9.65
N ALA A 210 7.89 15.26 8.37
CA ALA A 210 7.70 16.67 7.97
C ALA A 210 6.35 17.25 8.41
N ALA A 211 5.35 16.40 8.59
CA ALA A 211 4.01 16.81 9.01
C ALA A 211 3.84 16.93 10.54
N GLY A 212 4.77 16.41 11.34
CA GLY A 212 4.72 16.37 12.79
C GLY A 212 5.46 15.17 13.37
N ALA A 213 5.39 15.00 14.70
CA ALA A 213 5.86 13.78 15.35
C ALA A 213 4.92 12.60 15.08
N HIS A 214 5.39 11.37 15.29
CA HIS A 214 4.62 10.18 14.98
C HIS A 214 3.26 10.14 15.71
N ASP A 215 3.20 10.52 16.98
CA ASP A 215 1.97 10.58 17.77
C ASP A 215 0.92 11.56 17.19
N GLU A 216 1.37 12.61 16.49
CA GLU A 216 0.50 13.60 15.83
C GLU A 216 0.01 13.12 14.45
N ILE A 217 0.83 12.31 13.72
CA ILE A 217 0.56 12.01 12.30
C ILE A 217 0.22 10.54 12.04
N HIS A 218 0.25 9.68 13.03
CA HIS A 218 0.06 8.23 12.87
C HIS A 218 -1.17 7.90 12.01
N ASN A 219 -2.31 8.51 12.31
CA ASN A 219 -3.58 8.23 11.64
C ASN A 219 -3.64 8.71 10.18
N ILE A 220 -2.73 9.58 9.75
CA ILE A 220 -2.71 10.11 8.37
C ILE A 220 -1.57 9.53 7.52
N TYR A 221 -0.63 8.80 8.11
CA TYR A 221 0.54 8.28 7.39
C TYR A 221 0.13 7.44 6.17
N GLY A 222 -0.68 6.40 6.40
CA GLY A 222 -1.17 5.54 5.32
C GLY A 222 -2.11 6.25 4.33
N HIS A 223 -2.79 7.31 4.77
CA HIS A 223 -3.61 8.13 3.89
C HIS A 223 -2.79 9.01 2.94
N LEU A 224 -1.57 9.39 3.35
CA LEU A 224 -0.65 10.18 2.54
C LEU A 224 0.17 9.34 1.55
N MET A 225 0.30 8.03 1.78
CA MET A 225 0.91 7.07 0.88
C MET A 225 0.07 6.90 -0.40
#